data_b61a99d060dfdd3dd49d284700987e76
#
_entry.id   b61a99d060dfdd3dd49d284700987e76
#
_cell.length_a   1.000
_cell.length_b   1.000
_cell.length_c   1.000
_cell.angle_alpha   90.00
_cell.angle_beta   90.00
_cell.angle_gamma   90.00
#
_symmetry.space_group_name_H-M   'P 1'
#
loop_
_entity.id
_entity.type
_entity.pdbx_description
1 polymer ?
#
loop_
_entity_poly.entity_id
_entity_poly.type
_entity_poly.pdbx_seq_one_letter_code
_entity_poly.pdbx_strand_id
1 'polypeptide(L)'
;MAANRDDQHTEVEEEEKEFEFHADVLEGILSHVPLVDLVSASRVSKSWGDAMSSSLRHRNPPRPWLILHAHAAAAHAYDPRSGVWIKISQPLMPYAAGGLRSSHSSFVYILSSSRFSFSSDPLNLEWHHAEPPLVWRQDPIVARVGDSVVVAGGGCDFGDEPLAVEIYDLKTRAWRFCDSMPGNIRDSPVSSWLSIAVAAEKLVVADKASGQMHSFDPETSSWYGPFDLRIGEAKSVVSYNIGCSNNILIVVAFYQIENVERVKIWRAVGDDFECEQIGEMPLEYVARLKSDSSGYCSSINVRVGGNVVYVYSDMWDVEEVVACELVVGGGGCRWWSVRNAVARKKTAEMWVYTCAEVGIDELQRANNVRFEYEVSSRS
;
A
#
# COMPACT_ATOMS: atom_id res chain seq x y z
N MET A 1 -53.49 -74.54 0.69
CA MET A 1 -52.76 -74.04 1.81
C MET A 1 -51.55 -73.32 1.25
N ALA A 2 -51.61 -71.97 1.10
CA ALA A 2 -50.56 -71.17 0.65
C ALA A 2 -50.28 -70.13 1.76
N ALA A 3 -49.09 -70.13 2.28
CA ALA A 3 -48.63 -69.19 3.30
C ALA A 3 -48.04 -67.94 2.60
N ASN A 4 -48.68 -66.83 2.88
CA ASN A 4 -48.15 -65.47 2.59
C ASN A 4 -46.95 -65.21 3.53
N ARG A 5 -45.85 -64.81 3.01
CA ARG A 5 -44.75 -64.12 3.71
C ARG A 5 -44.81 -62.66 3.34
N ASP A 6 -45.21 -61.86 4.28
CA ASP A 6 -45.02 -60.38 4.23
C ASP A 6 -43.56 -60.09 4.55
N ASP A 7 -42.83 -59.59 3.56
CA ASP A 7 -41.55 -58.97 3.76
C ASP A 7 -41.78 -57.49 4.06
N GLN A 8 -41.63 -57.12 5.33
CA GLN A 8 -41.54 -55.73 5.76
C GLN A 8 -40.13 -55.23 5.50
N HIS A 9 -39.97 -54.45 4.44
CA HIS A 9 -38.83 -53.58 4.27
C HIS A 9 -38.92 -52.42 5.26
N THR A 10 -38.12 -52.43 6.29
CA THR A 10 -37.87 -51.31 7.17
C THR A 10 -36.89 -50.40 6.46
N GLU A 11 -37.37 -49.31 5.85
CA GLU A 11 -36.52 -48.20 5.42
C GLU A 11 -35.97 -47.54 6.68
N VAL A 12 -34.65 -47.66 6.87
CA VAL A 12 -33.89 -46.88 7.85
C VAL A 12 -33.67 -45.53 7.23
N GLU A 13 -34.45 -44.54 7.56
CA GLU A 13 -34.14 -43.13 7.33
C GLU A 13 -32.91 -42.80 8.17
N GLU A 14 -31.73 -42.75 7.54
CA GLU A 14 -30.57 -42.11 8.10
C GLU A 14 -30.84 -40.58 8.19
N GLU A 15 -31.25 -40.11 9.36
CA GLU A 15 -31.23 -38.68 9.67
C GLU A 15 -29.78 -38.18 9.53
N GLU A 16 -29.47 -37.54 8.42
CA GLU A 16 -28.28 -36.69 8.31
C GLU A 16 -28.39 -35.60 9.39
N LYS A 17 -27.77 -35.82 10.53
CA LYS A 17 -27.56 -34.77 11.53
C LYS A 17 -26.68 -33.68 10.91
N GLU A 18 -27.31 -32.62 10.44
CA GLU A 18 -26.63 -31.38 10.13
C GLU A 18 -25.84 -30.96 11.39
N PHE A 19 -24.54 -31.05 11.33
CA PHE A 19 -23.64 -30.51 12.35
C PHE A 19 -23.71 -28.99 12.29
N GLU A 20 -24.65 -28.37 13.00
CA GLU A 20 -24.61 -26.93 13.22
C GLU A 20 -23.46 -26.58 14.16
N PHE A 21 -22.40 -26.02 13.62
CA PHE A 21 -21.37 -25.41 14.44
C PHE A 21 -21.97 -24.25 15.24
N HIS A 22 -21.75 -24.22 16.55
CA HIS A 22 -22.06 -23.05 17.34
C HIS A 22 -21.42 -21.81 16.71
N ALA A 23 -22.19 -20.74 16.55
CA ALA A 23 -21.77 -19.52 15.84
C ALA A 23 -20.40 -18.98 16.31
N ASP A 24 -20.14 -19.03 17.62
CA ASP A 24 -18.88 -18.59 18.22
C ASP A 24 -17.67 -19.43 17.80
N VAL A 25 -17.86 -20.73 17.61
CA VAL A 25 -16.80 -21.66 17.17
C VAL A 25 -16.48 -21.41 15.71
N LEU A 26 -17.52 -21.28 14.87
CA LEU A 26 -17.36 -20.97 13.45
C LEU A 26 -16.70 -19.63 13.25
N GLU A 27 -17.12 -18.60 13.99
CA GLU A 27 -16.50 -17.29 13.99
C GLU A 27 -15.02 -17.35 14.38
N GLY A 28 -14.69 -18.15 15.42
CA GLY A 28 -13.33 -18.41 15.84
C GLY A 28 -12.49 -19.05 14.73
N ILE A 29 -13.01 -20.07 14.05
CA ILE A 29 -12.33 -20.72 12.92
C ILE A 29 -12.10 -19.73 11.78
N LEU A 30 -13.14 -19.02 11.37
CA LEU A 30 -13.09 -18.06 10.26
C LEU A 30 -12.16 -16.89 10.55
N SER A 31 -11.88 -16.59 11.82
CA SER A 31 -10.90 -15.55 12.18
C SER A 31 -9.46 -15.87 11.77
N HIS A 32 -9.13 -17.14 11.52
CA HIS A 32 -7.81 -17.60 11.11
C HIS A 32 -7.71 -17.96 9.61
N VAL A 33 -8.85 -17.96 8.91
CA VAL A 33 -8.89 -18.26 7.48
C VAL A 33 -8.42 -17.05 6.68
N PRO A 34 -7.49 -17.21 5.70
CA PRO A 34 -7.07 -16.12 4.83
C PRO A 34 -8.25 -15.45 4.12
N LEU A 35 -8.13 -14.13 3.88
CA LEU A 35 -9.23 -13.34 3.35
C LEU A 35 -9.74 -13.84 1.99
N VAL A 36 -8.83 -14.33 1.13
CA VAL A 36 -9.18 -14.88 -0.19
C VAL A 36 -10.10 -16.10 -0.11
N ASP A 37 -9.91 -16.96 0.91
CA ASP A 37 -10.72 -18.17 1.10
C ASP A 37 -12.07 -17.85 1.73
N LEU A 38 -12.17 -16.73 2.47
CA LEU A 38 -13.43 -16.27 3.04
C LEU A 38 -14.46 -15.89 1.98
N VAL A 39 -14.03 -15.53 0.77
CA VAL A 39 -14.94 -15.27 -0.36
C VAL A 39 -15.78 -16.51 -0.68
N SER A 40 -15.17 -17.69 -0.67
CA SER A 40 -15.88 -18.95 -0.88
C SER A 40 -16.71 -19.33 0.35
N ALA A 41 -16.18 -19.15 1.55
CA ALA A 41 -16.85 -19.43 2.81
C ALA A 41 -18.15 -18.62 2.97
N SER A 42 -18.19 -17.37 2.49
CA SER A 42 -19.38 -16.51 2.54
C SER A 42 -20.58 -17.05 1.77
N ARG A 43 -20.35 -17.97 0.83
CA ARG A 43 -21.38 -18.54 -0.07
C ARG A 43 -21.91 -19.91 0.39
N VAL A 44 -21.37 -20.46 1.48
CA VAL A 44 -21.76 -21.80 1.98
C VAL A 44 -23.17 -21.79 2.53
N SER A 45 -23.49 -20.89 3.44
CA SER A 45 -24.82 -20.70 4.01
C SER A 45 -24.94 -19.31 4.63
N LYS A 46 -26.18 -18.92 5.01
CA LYS A 46 -26.41 -17.64 5.68
C LYS A 46 -25.68 -17.58 7.03
N SER A 47 -25.68 -18.66 7.81
CA SER A 47 -24.98 -18.73 9.10
C SER A 47 -23.46 -18.56 8.95
N TRP A 48 -22.87 -19.10 7.88
CA TRP A 48 -21.45 -18.89 7.55
C TRP A 48 -21.18 -17.44 7.17
N GLY A 49 -22.04 -16.82 6.37
CA GLY A 49 -21.92 -15.41 6.01
C GLY A 49 -22.00 -14.47 7.21
N ASP A 50 -22.93 -14.74 8.13
CA ASP A 50 -23.09 -13.97 9.36
C ASP A 50 -21.88 -14.14 10.30
N ALA A 51 -21.41 -15.38 10.51
CA ALA A 51 -20.22 -15.67 11.32
C ALA A 51 -18.95 -15.06 10.72
N MET A 52 -18.77 -15.10 9.39
CA MET A 52 -17.68 -14.43 8.70
C MET A 52 -17.74 -12.92 8.93
N SER A 53 -18.90 -12.30 8.73
CA SER A 53 -19.09 -10.86 8.91
C SER A 53 -18.80 -10.41 10.34
N SER A 54 -19.20 -11.21 11.32
CA SER A 54 -18.90 -11.00 12.74
C SER A 54 -17.41 -11.14 13.02
N SER A 55 -16.77 -12.19 12.49
CA SER A 55 -15.32 -12.42 12.62
C SER A 55 -14.48 -11.27 12.06
N LEU A 56 -14.84 -10.79 10.87
CA LEU A 56 -14.13 -9.65 10.22
C LEU A 56 -14.32 -8.34 10.98
N ARG A 57 -15.42 -8.20 11.69
CA ARG A 57 -15.76 -6.98 12.44
C ARG A 57 -15.17 -6.95 13.84
N HIS A 58 -15.12 -8.08 14.52
CA HIS A 58 -14.88 -8.12 15.97
C HIS A 58 -13.64 -8.92 16.39
N ARG A 59 -13.26 -9.97 15.67
CA ARG A 59 -12.16 -10.84 16.09
C ARG A 59 -10.84 -10.52 15.38
N ASN A 60 -10.87 -10.48 14.06
CA ASN A 60 -9.68 -10.24 13.25
C ASN A 60 -10.04 -9.43 12.01
N PRO A 61 -10.14 -8.08 12.13
CA PRO A 61 -10.51 -7.21 11.03
C PRO A 61 -9.48 -7.25 9.90
N PRO A 62 -9.90 -6.97 8.66
CA PRO A 62 -8.98 -6.79 7.55
C PRO A 62 -7.97 -5.68 7.86
N ARG A 63 -6.74 -5.89 7.40
CA ARG A 63 -5.67 -4.90 7.43
C ARG A 63 -5.22 -4.61 6.01
N PRO A 64 -4.71 -3.40 5.74
CA PRO A 64 -4.19 -3.07 4.43
C PRO A 64 -3.10 -4.04 3.98
N TRP A 65 -3.23 -4.56 2.76
CA TRP A 65 -2.25 -5.45 2.16
C TRP A 65 -1.07 -4.67 1.62
N LEU A 66 0.13 -5.22 1.76
CA LEU A 66 1.30 -4.77 1.02
C LEU A 66 1.35 -5.54 -0.30
N ILE A 67 1.41 -4.83 -1.44
CA ILE A 67 1.39 -5.45 -2.76
C ILE A 67 2.65 -5.03 -3.52
N LEU A 68 3.38 -6.01 -4.01
CA LEU A 68 4.60 -5.85 -4.78
C LEU A 68 4.30 -6.22 -6.23
N HIS A 69 4.38 -5.22 -7.11
CA HIS A 69 4.16 -5.42 -8.55
C HIS A 69 5.49 -5.64 -9.25
N ALA A 70 5.55 -6.72 -10.05
CA ALA A 70 6.63 -6.96 -10.98
C ALA A 70 6.29 -6.39 -12.36
N HIS A 71 7.30 -6.18 -13.19
CA HIS A 71 7.06 -5.83 -14.60
C HIS A 71 6.42 -6.99 -15.41
N ALA A 72 6.51 -8.22 -14.91
CA ALA A 72 5.89 -9.39 -15.52
C ALA A 72 4.57 -9.69 -14.82
N ALA A 73 3.47 -9.75 -15.50
CA ALA A 73 2.09 -10.20 -15.22
C ALA A 73 1.75 -10.86 -13.86
N ALA A 74 2.52 -10.61 -12.80
CA ALA A 74 2.30 -11.14 -11.47
C ALA A 74 2.63 -10.09 -10.40
N ALA A 75 1.79 -10.04 -9.37
CA ALA A 75 2.09 -9.31 -8.15
C ALA A 75 2.15 -10.30 -6.96
N HIS A 76 2.76 -9.87 -5.88
CA HIS A 76 2.83 -10.61 -4.63
C HIS A 76 2.21 -9.74 -3.53
N ALA A 77 1.19 -10.24 -2.87
CA ALA A 77 0.50 -9.53 -1.82
C ALA A 77 0.71 -10.22 -0.47
N TYR A 78 0.99 -9.44 0.54
CA TYR A 78 1.01 -9.88 1.93
C TYR A 78 -0.30 -9.53 2.61
N ASP A 79 -1.02 -10.55 3.07
CA ASP A 79 -2.20 -10.39 3.93
C ASP A 79 -1.76 -10.41 5.41
N PRO A 80 -1.73 -9.26 6.10
CA PRO A 80 -1.28 -9.19 7.49
C PRO A 80 -2.28 -9.80 8.48
N ARG A 81 -3.52 -10.05 8.05
CA ARG A 81 -4.53 -10.71 8.87
C ARG A 81 -4.20 -12.19 9.09
N SER A 82 -3.77 -12.86 8.04
CA SER A 82 -3.41 -14.29 8.07
C SER A 82 -1.90 -14.54 8.09
N GLY A 83 -1.10 -13.52 7.85
CA GLY A 83 0.36 -13.61 7.82
C GLY A 83 0.90 -14.35 6.60
N VAL A 84 0.14 -14.45 5.52
CA VAL A 84 0.51 -15.20 4.32
C VAL A 84 0.84 -14.30 3.14
N TRP A 85 1.72 -14.80 2.26
CA TRP A 85 1.95 -14.22 0.96
C TRP A 85 1.10 -14.92 -0.09
N ILE A 86 0.56 -14.13 -1.00
CA ILE A 86 -0.36 -14.55 -2.06
C ILE A 86 0.20 -14.02 -3.38
N LYS A 87 0.44 -14.90 -4.32
CA LYS A 87 0.75 -14.52 -5.69
C LYS A 87 -0.55 -14.18 -6.41
N ILE A 88 -0.58 -13.02 -7.06
CA ILE A 88 -1.70 -12.50 -7.82
C ILE A 88 -1.32 -12.53 -9.29
N SER A 89 -2.04 -13.33 -10.09
CA SER A 89 -1.88 -13.34 -11.53
C SER A 89 -2.66 -12.17 -12.12
N GLN A 90 -1.96 -11.12 -12.52
CA GLN A 90 -2.56 -9.91 -13.09
C GLN A 90 -2.57 -9.98 -14.63
N PRO A 91 -3.45 -9.23 -15.31
CA PRO A 91 -3.39 -9.09 -16.76
C PRO A 91 -2.02 -8.58 -17.19
N LEU A 92 -1.51 -9.12 -18.31
CA LEU A 92 -0.25 -8.65 -18.89
C LEU A 92 -0.33 -7.15 -19.11
N MET A 93 0.63 -6.43 -18.55
CA MET A 93 0.75 -5.00 -18.82
C MET A 93 1.13 -4.80 -20.29
N PRO A 94 0.36 -3.98 -21.04
CA PRO A 94 0.59 -3.83 -22.47
C PRO A 94 1.94 -3.19 -22.85
N TYR A 95 2.74 -2.77 -21.87
CA TYR A 95 4.01 -2.07 -22.06
C TYR A 95 5.07 -2.55 -21.06
N ALA A 96 5.68 -3.66 -21.35
CA ALA A 96 6.63 -4.39 -20.50
C ALA A 96 8.01 -3.70 -20.33
N ALA A 97 8.22 -2.51 -20.82
CA ALA A 97 9.54 -1.87 -20.77
C ALA A 97 9.57 -0.72 -19.76
N GLY A 98 9.82 -1.02 -18.52
CA GLY A 98 10.54 -0.09 -17.62
C GLY A 98 9.76 1.10 -17.03
N GLY A 99 8.42 1.08 -17.03
CA GLY A 99 7.68 2.29 -16.72
C GLY A 99 6.72 2.24 -15.52
N LEU A 100 6.48 1.09 -14.87
CA LEU A 100 5.56 1.03 -13.74
C LEU A 100 6.14 1.77 -12.54
N ARG A 101 5.33 2.65 -11.94
CA ARG A 101 5.70 3.43 -10.76
C ARG A 101 4.51 3.55 -9.80
N SER A 102 4.80 3.85 -8.55
CA SER A 102 3.81 4.21 -7.53
C SER A 102 4.35 5.36 -6.71
N SER A 103 3.54 6.37 -6.51
CA SER A 103 3.87 7.50 -5.65
C SER A 103 3.33 7.34 -4.25
N HIS A 104 2.08 6.90 -4.10
CA HIS A 104 1.41 6.80 -2.80
C HIS A 104 0.36 5.68 -2.77
N SER A 105 0.07 5.15 -1.62
CA SER A 105 -0.99 4.16 -1.34
C SER A 105 -1.11 3.07 -2.42
N SER A 106 -2.28 2.91 -3.01
CA SER A 106 -2.58 1.92 -4.06
C SER A 106 -2.37 2.45 -5.49
N PHE A 107 -2.04 3.72 -5.66
CA PHE A 107 -1.95 4.36 -6.96
C PHE A 107 -0.70 3.90 -7.72
N VAL A 108 -0.90 3.36 -8.91
CA VAL A 108 0.15 2.98 -9.85
C VAL A 108 -0.03 3.67 -11.19
N TYR A 109 1.09 3.96 -11.86
CA TYR A 109 1.04 4.63 -13.16
C TYR A 109 2.21 4.23 -14.07
N ILE A 110 2.00 4.43 -15.37
CA ILE A 110 3.00 4.35 -16.42
C ILE A 110 2.93 5.66 -17.20
N LEU A 111 4.02 6.39 -17.21
CA LEU A 111 4.14 7.63 -17.96
C LEU A 111 5.19 7.48 -19.05
N SER A 112 4.80 7.79 -20.29
CA SER A 112 5.66 7.86 -21.45
C SER A 112 5.37 9.11 -22.27
N SER A 113 6.22 9.44 -23.22
CA SER A 113 6.00 10.57 -24.13
C SER A 113 4.78 10.43 -25.05
N SER A 114 4.23 9.23 -25.17
CA SER A 114 3.09 8.95 -26.07
C SER A 114 1.81 8.60 -25.34
N ARG A 115 1.87 8.29 -24.05
CA ARG A 115 0.69 7.83 -23.27
C ARG A 115 0.90 8.00 -21.78
N PHE A 116 -0.19 8.31 -21.09
CA PHE A 116 -0.31 8.21 -19.66
C PHE A 116 -1.34 7.14 -19.30
N SER A 117 -0.95 6.22 -18.41
CA SER A 117 -1.83 5.16 -17.93
C SER A 117 -1.72 5.05 -16.43
N PHE A 118 -2.84 4.89 -15.74
CA PHE A 118 -2.84 4.79 -14.28
C PHE A 118 -3.97 3.89 -13.78
N SER A 119 -3.79 3.35 -12.58
CA SER A 119 -4.79 2.58 -11.86
C SER A 119 -4.72 2.89 -10.36
N SER A 120 -5.86 2.82 -9.69
CA SER A 120 -5.97 2.83 -8.22
C SER A 120 -6.47 1.50 -7.66
N ASP A 121 -6.68 0.51 -8.53
CA ASP A 121 -7.04 -0.85 -8.16
C ASP A 121 -5.80 -1.75 -8.30
N PRO A 122 -5.09 -2.02 -7.20
CA PRO A 122 -3.85 -2.79 -7.25
C PRO A 122 -4.07 -4.30 -7.44
N LEU A 123 -5.30 -4.80 -7.30
CA LEU A 123 -5.64 -6.22 -7.53
C LEU A 123 -5.89 -6.52 -8.99
N ASN A 124 -6.82 -5.79 -9.61
CA ASN A 124 -7.23 -6.02 -11.00
C ASN A 124 -6.42 -5.22 -12.01
N LEU A 125 -5.75 -4.13 -11.57
CA LEU A 125 -5.08 -3.16 -12.42
C LEU A 125 -6.00 -2.67 -13.56
N GLU A 126 -7.20 -2.21 -13.19
CA GLU A 126 -8.06 -1.50 -14.15
C GLU A 126 -7.38 -0.23 -14.62
N TRP A 127 -6.88 -0.26 -15.86
CA TRP A 127 -6.11 0.83 -16.40
C TRP A 127 -7.00 1.92 -17.02
N HIS A 128 -6.83 3.12 -16.54
CA HIS A 128 -7.28 4.33 -17.21
C HIS A 128 -6.18 4.81 -18.16
N HIS A 129 -6.55 5.11 -19.39
CA HIS A 129 -5.63 5.59 -20.40
C HIS A 129 -5.98 7.02 -20.79
N ALA A 130 -4.98 7.88 -20.82
CA ALA A 130 -5.07 9.27 -21.23
C ALA A 130 -3.94 9.61 -22.21
N GLU A 131 -4.13 10.69 -22.96
CA GLU A 131 -3.03 11.35 -23.67
C GLU A 131 -1.96 11.74 -22.68
N PRO A 132 -0.68 11.82 -23.09
CA PRO A 132 0.38 12.24 -22.19
C PRO A 132 0.18 13.68 -21.73
N PRO A 133 0.80 14.11 -20.62
CA PRO A 133 0.89 15.51 -20.25
C PRO A 133 1.50 16.35 -21.39
N LEU A 134 1.12 17.61 -21.48
CA LEU A 134 1.59 18.51 -22.52
C LEU A 134 3.09 18.82 -22.39
N VAL A 135 3.59 18.83 -21.16
CA VAL A 135 5.03 18.98 -20.88
C VAL A 135 5.62 17.63 -20.53
N TRP A 136 6.58 17.17 -21.34
CA TRP A 136 7.30 15.94 -21.04
C TRP A 136 8.26 16.16 -19.86
N ARG A 137 8.31 15.17 -18.97
CA ARG A 137 9.11 15.22 -17.74
C ARG A 137 9.69 13.84 -17.43
N GLN A 138 10.87 13.87 -16.84
CA GLN A 138 11.52 12.68 -16.34
C GLN A 138 11.34 12.61 -14.83
N ASP A 139 10.75 11.51 -14.33
CA ASP A 139 10.50 11.27 -12.91
C ASP A 139 9.69 12.37 -12.20
N PRO A 140 8.50 12.77 -12.71
CA PRO A 140 7.67 13.80 -12.10
C PRO A 140 6.97 13.31 -10.85
N ILE A 141 6.47 14.24 -10.05
CA ILE A 141 5.39 13.99 -9.09
C ILE A 141 4.16 13.57 -9.88
N VAL A 142 3.57 12.42 -9.57
CA VAL A 142 2.29 11.98 -10.10
C VAL A 142 1.44 11.49 -8.95
N ALA A 143 0.29 12.11 -8.71
CA ALA A 143 -0.58 11.73 -7.62
C ALA A 143 -2.05 11.85 -8.01
N ARG A 144 -2.87 10.92 -7.55
CA ARG A 144 -4.32 11.01 -7.65
C ARG A 144 -4.89 11.66 -6.39
N VAL A 145 -5.58 12.77 -6.56
CA VAL A 145 -6.26 13.52 -5.49
C VAL A 145 -7.73 13.66 -5.88
N GLY A 146 -8.59 12.91 -5.24
CA GLY A 146 -10.00 12.87 -5.60
C GLY A 146 -10.22 12.48 -7.07
N ASP A 147 -10.88 13.35 -7.82
CA ASP A 147 -11.15 13.19 -9.27
C ASP A 147 -10.07 13.81 -10.16
N SER A 148 -8.91 14.15 -9.61
CA SER A 148 -7.80 14.76 -10.32
C SER A 148 -6.55 13.91 -10.26
N VAL A 149 -5.77 13.86 -11.35
CA VAL A 149 -4.40 13.36 -11.33
C VAL A 149 -3.46 14.52 -11.59
N VAL A 150 -2.61 14.81 -10.61
CA VAL A 150 -1.64 15.90 -10.65
C VAL A 150 -0.32 15.38 -11.17
N VAL A 151 0.28 16.07 -12.15
CA VAL A 151 1.64 15.82 -12.67
C VAL A 151 2.44 17.09 -12.52
N ALA A 152 3.52 17.05 -11.75
CA ALA A 152 4.30 18.25 -11.41
C ALA A 152 5.80 17.98 -11.35
N GLY A 153 6.60 18.95 -11.70
CA GLY A 153 8.08 18.88 -11.59
C GLY A 153 8.69 17.79 -12.45
N GLY A 154 9.80 17.24 -11.96
CA GLY A 154 10.63 16.28 -12.67
C GLY A 154 11.66 16.96 -13.58
N GLY A 155 12.77 16.27 -13.89
CA GLY A 155 13.80 16.77 -14.80
C GLY A 155 13.27 16.93 -16.22
N CYS A 156 13.55 18.05 -16.87
CA CYS A 156 13.35 18.24 -18.29
C CYS A 156 14.72 18.39 -18.95
N ASP A 157 14.98 17.63 -20.01
CA ASP A 157 16.29 17.68 -20.69
C ASP A 157 16.57 19.02 -21.39
N PHE A 158 15.56 19.81 -21.66
CA PHE A 158 15.70 21.14 -22.25
C PHE A 158 14.57 22.07 -21.78
N GLY A 159 14.78 22.66 -20.67
CA GLY A 159 14.48 24.02 -20.26
C GLY A 159 13.08 24.61 -20.34
N ASP A 160 12.05 23.95 -20.85
CA ASP A 160 10.89 24.71 -21.23
C ASP A 160 9.99 25.12 -20.07
N GLU A 161 9.72 24.27 -19.08
CA GLU A 161 8.97 24.69 -17.88
C GLU A 161 9.11 23.67 -16.72
N PRO A 162 10.25 23.60 -16.03
CA PRO A 162 10.49 22.61 -14.98
C PRO A 162 9.55 22.77 -13.77
N LEU A 163 8.87 23.90 -13.65
CA LEU A 163 7.92 24.18 -12.58
C LEU A 163 6.47 23.92 -12.97
N ALA A 164 6.19 23.56 -14.23
CA ALA A 164 4.83 23.41 -14.69
C ALA A 164 4.08 22.32 -13.89
N VAL A 165 2.82 22.59 -13.61
CA VAL A 165 1.88 21.67 -12.98
C VAL A 165 0.71 21.46 -13.93
N GLU A 166 0.42 20.21 -14.20
CA GLU A 166 -0.72 19.82 -15.03
C GLU A 166 -1.65 18.92 -14.24
N ILE A 167 -2.92 19.12 -14.43
CA ILE A 167 -3.97 18.30 -13.82
C ILE A 167 -4.77 17.63 -14.92
N TYR A 168 -4.88 16.31 -14.83
CA TYR A 168 -5.84 15.54 -15.60
C TYR A 168 -7.11 15.36 -14.80
N ASP A 169 -8.22 15.90 -15.29
CA ASP A 169 -9.53 15.75 -14.68
C ASP A 169 -10.19 14.46 -15.15
N LEU A 170 -10.55 13.59 -14.21
CA LEU A 170 -11.13 12.26 -14.51
C LEU A 170 -12.55 12.32 -15.07
N LYS A 171 -13.31 13.39 -14.76
CA LYS A 171 -14.68 13.57 -15.22
C LYS A 171 -14.73 14.11 -16.66
N THR A 172 -13.93 15.16 -16.90
CA THR A 172 -13.89 15.80 -18.24
C THR A 172 -12.91 15.11 -19.19
N ARG A 173 -11.99 14.29 -18.65
CA ARG A 173 -10.88 13.64 -19.37
C ARG A 173 -9.98 14.62 -20.11
N ALA A 174 -9.74 15.76 -19.52
CA ALA A 174 -8.95 16.83 -20.10
C ALA A 174 -7.82 17.27 -19.20
N TRP A 175 -6.70 17.69 -19.81
CA TRP A 175 -5.58 18.32 -19.13
C TRP A 175 -5.81 19.82 -18.96
N ARG A 176 -5.36 20.36 -17.84
CA ARG A 176 -5.27 21.81 -17.61
C ARG A 176 -3.96 22.18 -16.92
N PHE A 177 -3.43 23.35 -17.21
CA PHE A 177 -2.31 23.92 -16.49
C PHE A 177 -2.75 24.60 -15.19
N CYS A 178 -1.85 24.62 -14.23
CA CYS A 178 -2.03 25.24 -12.93
C CYS A 178 -0.85 26.14 -12.60
N ASP A 179 -0.92 26.78 -11.44
CA ASP A 179 0.16 27.54 -10.87
C ASP A 179 1.44 26.70 -10.74
N SER A 180 2.55 27.30 -11.06
CA SER A 180 3.86 26.63 -11.01
C SER A 180 4.19 26.15 -9.60
N MET A 181 4.88 25.02 -9.54
CA MET A 181 5.34 24.47 -8.27
C MET A 181 6.43 25.35 -7.63
N PRO A 182 6.64 25.24 -6.30
CA PRO A 182 7.69 25.97 -5.59
C PRO A 182 9.08 25.67 -6.15
N GLY A 183 9.89 26.72 -6.34
CA GLY A 183 11.20 26.62 -6.99
C GLY A 183 12.22 25.78 -6.23
N ASN A 184 12.08 25.60 -4.93
CA ASN A 184 12.98 24.81 -4.08
C ASN A 184 12.84 23.28 -4.27
N ILE A 185 11.76 22.81 -4.88
CA ILE A 185 11.53 21.36 -5.16
C ILE A 185 11.53 21.04 -6.66
N ARG A 186 11.77 21.99 -7.53
CA ARG A 186 11.62 21.87 -8.99
C ARG A 186 12.50 20.79 -9.64
N ASP A 187 13.78 20.75 -9.21
CA ASP A 187 14.81 19.92 -9.84
C ASP A 187 15.00 18.58 -9.11
N SER A 188 14.10 18.26 -8.18
CA SER A 188 14.21 17.05 -7.37
C SER A 188 13.51 15.87 -8.04
N PRO A 189 14.26 14.81 -8.45
CA PRO A 189 13.65 13.57 -8.90
C PRO A 189 12.81 12.96 -7.78
N VAL A 190 11.55 12.62 -8.10
CA VAL A 190 10.59 12.13 -7.09
C VAL A 190 11.06 10.85 -6.43
N SER A 191 11.59 9.91 -7.23
CA SER A 191 12.01 8.61 -6.71
C SER A 191 13.10 8.72 -5.64
N SER A 192 14.01 9.67 -5.74
CA SER A 192 15.20 9.78 -4.88
C SER A 192 15.02 10.76 -3.73
N TRP A 193 14.45 11.94 -3.99
CA TRP A 193 14.50 13.06 -3.05
C TRP A 193 13.16 13.46 -2.44
N LEU A 194 12.06 13.06 -3.03
CA LEU A 194 10.75 13.45 -2.55
C LEU A 194 9.99 12.26 -1.98
N SER A 195 9.19 12.52 -0.96
CA SER A 195 8.17 11.61 -0.45
C SER A 195 6.80 12.24 -0.63
N ILE A 196 5.83 11.45 -1.05
CA ILE A 196 4.53 11.93 -1.49
C ILE A 196 3.43 11.25 -0.68
N ALA A 197 2.44 12.03 -0.27
CA ALA A 197 1.20 11.56 0.32
C ALA A 197 0.02 12.34 -0.23
N VAL A 198 -1.17 11.74 -0.14
CA VAL A 198 -2.44 12.44 -0.37
C VAL A 198 -3.23 12.38 0.92
N ALA A 199 -3.50 13.54 1.50
CA ALA A 199 -4.23 13.68 2.75
C ALA A 199 -5.17 14.89 2.66
N ALA A 200 -6.37 14.77 3.22
CA ALA A 200 -7.39 15.84 3.21
C ALA A 200 -7.62 16.44 1.81
N GLU A 201 -7.70 15.59 0.78
CA GLU A 201 -7.89 15.99 -0.62
C GLU A 201 -6.81 16.93 -1.17
N LYS A 202 -5.63 16.91 -0.56
CA LYS A 202 -4.45 17.64 -1.00
C LYS A 202 -3.29 16.70 -1.28
N LEU A 203 -2.50 17.05 -2.28
CA LEU A 203 -1.18 16.45 -2.49
C LEU A 203 -0.21 17.07 -1.49
N VAL A 204 0.48 16.25 -0.71
CA VAL A 204 1.57 16.67 0.18
C VAL A 204 2.87 16.13 -0.35
N VAL A 205 3.87 16.99 -0.46
CA VAL A 205 5.22 16.67 -0.95
C VAL A 205 6.21 17.07 0.13
N ALA A 206 7.05 16.14 0.54
CA ALA A 206 8.14 16.36 1.50
C ALA A 206 9.49 16.10 0.86
N ASP A 207 10.43 16.98 1.07
CA ASP A 207 11.85 16.72 0.77
C ASP A 207 12.40 15.76 1.83
N LYS A 208 12.94 14.64 1.37
CA LYS A 208 13.40 13.55 2.25
C LYS A 208 14.60 13.96 3.11
N ALA A 209 15.42 14.89 2.66
CA ALA A 209 16.63 15.29 3.37
C ALA A 209 16.38 16.39 4.38
N SER A 210 15.62 17.42 4.00
CA SER A 210 15.38 18.60 4.83
C SER A 210 14.14 18.48 5.72
N GLY A 211 13.16 17.65 5.32
CA GLY A 211 11.84 17.60 5.95
C GLY A 211 10.96 18.79 5.60
N GLN A 212 11.36 19.63 4.64
CA GLN A 212 10.52 20.72 4.17
C GLN A 212 9.36 20.19 3.35
N MET A 213 8.17 20.66 3.65
CA MET A 213 6.94 20.20 3.00
C MET A 213 6.23 21.31 2.25
N HIS A 214 5.52 20.89 1.23
CA HIS A 214 4.55 21.72 0.50
C HIS A 214 3.25 20.92 0.34
N SER A 215 2.12 21.62 0.33
CA SER A 215 0.85 21.02 -0.06
C SER A 215 0.29 21.71 -1.30
N PHE A 216 -0.36 20.93 -2.16
CA PHE A 216 -1.02 21.39 -3.36
C PHE A 216 -2.50 21.01 -3.32
N ASP A 217 -3.35 22.01 -3.54
CA ASP A 217 -4.77 21.84 -3.62
C ASP A 217 -5.20 21.89 -5.10
N PRO A 218 -5.67 20.77 -5.68
CA PRO A 218 -6.06 20.74 -7.08
C PRO A 218 -7.36 21.51 -7.39
N GLU A 219 -8.21 21.78 -6.39
CA GLU A 219 -9.43 22.58 -6.60
C GLU A 219 -9.09 24.06 -6.80
N THR A 220 -8.26 24.61 -5.93
CA THR A 220 -7.81 26.00 -6.01
C THR A 220 -6.61 26.17 -6.94
N SER A 221 -5.99 25.06 -7.38
CA SER A 221 -4.76 25.02 -8.19
C SER A 221 -3.58 25.72 -7.53
N SER A 222 -3.51 25.74 -6.21
CA SER A 222 -2.56 26.55 -5.45
C SER A 222 -1.65 25.71 -4.56
N TRP A 223 -0.38 26.16 -4.46
CA TRP A 223 0.60 25.62 -3.54
C TRP A 223 0.61 26.39 -2.23
N TYR A 224 0.82 25.67 -1.13
CA TYR A 224 0.96 26.19 0.22
C TYR A 224 2.27 25.70 0.83
N GLY A 225 2.86 26.51 1.69
CA GLY A 225 4.14 26.23 2.34
C GLY A 225 5.23 27.24 1.95
N PRO A 226 6.51 26.99 2.27
CA PRO A 226 7.01 25.77 2.90
C PRO A 226 6.56 25.61 4.37
N PHE A 227 6.34 24.36 4.76
CA PHE A 227 6.15 23.98 6.15
C PHE A 227 7.36 23.16 6.62
N ASP A 228 7.88 23.42 7.80
CA ASP A 228 8.97 22.66 8.39
C ASP A 228 8.40 21.61 9.34
N LEU A 229 8.76 20.35 9.12
CA LEU A 229 8.42 19.28 10.07
C LEU A 229 9.16 19.53 11.39
N ARG A 230 8.43 19.98 12.41
CA ARG A 230 8.97 20.21 13.76
C ARG A 230 8.97 18.91 14.55
N ILE A 231 9.88 18.01 14.21
CA ILE A 231 10.14 16.80 14.99
C ILE A 231 11.39 17.03 15.84
N GLY A 232 11.35 16.58 17.10
CA GLY A 232 12.49 16.73 18.01
C GLY A 232 13.78 16.14 17.42
N GLU A 233 14.93 16.70 17.79
CA GLU A 233 16.26 16.24 17.33
C GLU A 233 16.47 16.28 15.81
N ALA A 234 15.91 17.26 15.13
CA ALA A 234 15.95 17.40 13.67
C ALA A 234 17.37 17.27 13.06
N LYS A 235 18.42 17.67 13.79
CA LYS A 235 19.81 17.55 13.34
C LYS A 235 20.33 16.13 13.16
N SER A 236 19.63 15.15 13.74
CA SER A 236 20.00 13.74 13.69
C SER A 236 19.16 12.95 12.67
N VAL A 237 18.22 13.61 11.99
CA VAL A 237 17.39 12.96 10.97
C VAL A 237 18.19 12.81 9.69
N VAL A 238 18.20 11.59 9.18
CA VAL A 238 18.84 11.23 7.92
C VAL A 238 17.86 11.33 6.76
N SER A 239 16.62 10.90 6.99
CA SER A 239 15.57 11.02 5.97
C SER A 239 14.16 11.06 6.57
N TYR A 240 13.28 11.72 5.82
CA TYR A 240 11.86 11.85 6.10
C TYR A 240 11.07 11.12 5.03
N ASN A 241 10.08 10.33 5.46
CA ASN A 241 9.11 9.74 4.56
C ASN A 241 7.70 10.07 5.07
N ILE A 242 6.77 10.31 4.16
CA ILE A 242 5.39 10.62 4.51
C ILE A 242 4.42 9.63 3.88
N GLY A 243 3.27 9.48 4.51
CA GLY A 243 2.15 8.70 4.01
C GLY A 243 0.86 9.17 4.65
N CYS A 244 -0.27 8.60 4.28
CA CYS A 244 -1.57 8.97 4.83
C CYS A 244 -2.25 7.76 5.48
N SER A 245 -2.69 7.92 6.72
CA SER A 245 -3.48 6.98 7.50
C SER A 245 -4.80 7.63 7.89
N ASN A 246 -5.92 7.12 7.37
CA ASN A 246 -7.25 7.66 7.71
C ASN A 246 -7.33 9.20 7.61
N ASN A 247 -6.84 9.74 6.51
CA ASN A 247 -6.77 11.17 6.24
C ASN A 247 -5.84 12.00 7.15
N ILE A 248 -5.02 11.33 7.96
CA ILE A 248 -4.00 11.94 8.81
C ILE A 248 -2.64 11.71 8.17
N LEU A 249 -1.83 12.76 8.08
CA LEU A 249 -0.45 12.65 7.58
C LEU A 249 0.42 11.93 8.62
N ILE A 250 1.07 10.87 8.18
CA ILE A 250 2.04 10.11 8.97
C ILE A 250 3.43 10.44 8.45
N VAL A 251 4.33 10.78 9.38
CA VAL A 251 5.74 11.03 9.09
C VAL A 251 6.56 9.90 9.71
N VAL A 252 7.40 9.29 8.90
CA VAL A 252 8.37 8.28 9.35
C VAL A 252 9.75 8.87 9.16
N ALA A 253 10.44 9.13 10.26
CA ALA A 253 11.77 9.72 10.24
C ALA A 253 12.82 8.68 10.63
N PHE A 254 13.87 8.61 9.82
CA PHE A 254 15.05 7.79 10.06
C PHE A 254 16.14 8.65 10.69
N TYR A 255 16.62 8.24 11.84
CA TYR A 255 17.59 8.94 12.66
C TYR A 255 18.91 8.18 12.75
N GLN A 256 19.99 8.92 12.83
CA GLN A 256 21.29 8.41 13.23
C GLN A 256 21.81 9.21 14.42
N ILE A 257 21.77 8.63 15.62
CA ILE A 257 22.17 9.25 16.88
C ILE A 257 23.32 8.42 17.46
N GLU A 258 24.50 9.01 17.65
CA GLU A 258 25.68 8.34 18.23
C GLU A 258 25.99 6.97 17.58
N ASN A 259 25.89 6.89 16.26
CA ASN A 259 26.01 5.65 15.46
C ASN A 259 24.92 4.59 15.72
N VAL A 260 23.84 4.96 16.40
CA VAL A 260 22.65 4.11 16.56
C VAL A 260 21.55 4.59 15.62
N GLU A 261 21.10 3.68 14.76
CA GLU A 261 20.00 3.94 13.84
C GLU A 261 18.67 3.72 14.55
N ARG A 262 17.73 4.64 14.29
CA ARG A 262 16.38 4.63 14.86
C ARG A 262 15.37 5.04 13.83
N VAL A 263 14.17 4.48 13.92
CA VAL A 263 13.01 4.85 13.11
C VAL A 263 11.89 5.28 14.03
N LYS A 264 11.42 6.49 13.90
CA LYS A 264 10.32 7.04 14.69
C LYS A 264 9.15 7.39 13.79
N ILE A 265 7.95 7.23 14.31
CA ILE A 265 6.69 7.55 13.62
C ILE A 265 6.01 8.70 14.34
N TRP A 266 5.56 9.65 13.54
CA TRP A 266 4.87 10.85 13.99
C TRP A 266 3.55 10.98 13.24
N ARG A 267 2.58 11.60 13.85
CA ARG A 267 1.40 12.09 13.16
C ARG A 267 1.47 13.60 13.08
N ALA A 268 1.19 14.16 11.92
CA ALA A 268 1.07 15.59 11.74
C ALA A 268 -0.39 16.02 11.93
N VAL A 269 -0.61 17.03 12.72
CA VAL A 269 -1.93 17.51 13.13
C VAL A 269 -2.06 18.99 12.76
N GLY A 270 -3.26 19.38 12.34
CA GLY A 270 -3.55 20.77 11.96
C GLY A 270 -2.95 21.20 10.64
N ASP A 271 -3.26 22.44 10.26
CA ASP A 271 -2.81 23.03 8.99
C ASP A 271 -1.32 23.39 8.99
N ASP A 272 -0.73 23.55 10.18
CA ASP A 272 0.70 23.86 10.37
C ASP A 272 1.57 22.61 10.48
N PHE A 273 0.99 21.41 10.33
CA PHE A 273 1.66 20.11 10.43
C PHE A 273 2.46 19.91 11.73
N GLU A 274 1.89 20.31 12.87
CA GLU A 274 2.49 20.01 14.16
C GLU A 274 2.61 18.50 14.36
N CYS A 275 3.82 18.05 14.75
CA CYS A 275 4.14 16.64 14.81
C CYS A 275 4.07 16.10 16.22
N GLU A 276 3.27 15.06 16.44
CA GLU A 276 3.19 14.28 17.68
C GLU A 276 3.80 12.89 17.44
N GLN A 277 4.77 12.51 18.26
CA GLN A 277 5.37 11.17 18.18
C GLN A 277 4.37 10.12 18.66
N ILE A 278 4.11 9.13 17.82
CA ILE A 278 3.17 8.02 18.11
C ILE A 278 3.89 6.68 18.30
N GLY A 279 5.12 6.56 17.85
CA GLY A 279 5.87 5.32 18.03
C GLY A 279 7.35 5.42 17.68
N GLU A 280 8.10 4.43 18.16
CA GLU A 280 9.50 4.20 17.81
C GLU A 280 9.67 2.71 17.50
N MET A 281 10.34 2.39 16.39
CA MET A 281 10.62 1.01 16.00
C MET A 281 11.61 0.37 16.97
N PRO A 282 11.30 -0.80 17.54
CA PRO A 282 12.25 -1.55 18.36
C PRO A 282 13.54 -1.86 17.58
N LEU A 283 14.69 -1.77 18.23
CA LEU A 283 16.00 -1.92 17.58
C LEU A 283 16.18 -3.28 16.87
N GLU A 284 15.52 -4.31 17.35
CA GLU A 284 15.51 -5.63 16.69
C GLU A 284 14.91 -5.58 15.28
N TYR A 285 13.90 -4.73 15.04
CA TYR A 285 13.32 -4.55 13.70
C TYR A 285 14.16 -3.59 12.86
N VAL A 286 14.77 -2.57 13.46
CA VAL A 286 15.75 -1.72 12.74
C VAL A 286 16.90 -2.57 12.22
N ALA A 287 17.39 -3.53 13.01
CA ALA A 287 18.45 -4.45 12.59
C ALA A 287 18.07 -5.28 11.36
N ARG A 288 16.78 -5.61 11.17
CA ARG A 288 16.28 -6.38 10.02
C ARG A 288 16.23 -5.58 8.71
N LEU A 289 16.28 -4.26 8.80
CA LEU A 289 16.33 -3.35 7.63
C LEU A 289 17.76 -3.03 7.19
N LYS A 290 18.76 -3.53 7.93
CA LYS A 290 20.16 -3.32 7.59
C LYS A 290 20.59 -4.23 6.45
N SER A 291 21.41 -3.67 5.58
CA SER A 291 22.09 -4.45 4.54
C SER A 291 23.19 -5.30 5.16
N ASP A 292 23.23 -6.59 4.83
CA ASP A 292 24.28 -7.52 5.27
C ASP A 292 25.65 -7.06 4.76
N SER A 293 25.71 -6.46 3.57
CA SER A 293 26.94 -6.01 2.93
C SER A 293 27.54 -4.75 3.54
N SER A 294 26.69 -3.84 4.03
CA SER A 294 27.14 -2.55 4.57
C SER A 294 27.09 -2.48 6.10
N GLY A 295 26.29 -3.32 6.74
CA GLY A 295 26.09 -3.32 8.19
C GLY A 295 25.24 -2.16 8.72
N TYR A 296 24.73 -1.30 7.84
CA TYR A 296 23.86 -0.17 8.19
C TYR A 296 22.66 -0.04 7.24
N CYS A 297 21.68 0.72 7.66
CA CYS A 297 20.51 1.04 6.85
C CYS A 297 20.81 2.26 5.97
N SER A 298 20.99 2.06 4.67
CA SER A 298 21.36 3.15 3.75
C SER A 298 20.17 3.98 3.30
N SER A 299 19.01 3.35 3.19
CA SER A 299 17.75 4.02 2.80
C SER A 299 16.55 3.22 3.30
N ILE A 300 15.53 3.94 3.71
CA ILE A 300 14.22 3.34 3.99
C ILE A 300 13.16 3.99 3.11
N ASN A 301 12.21 3.18 2.71
CA ASN A 301 10.99 3.60 2.04
C ASN A 301 9.78 3.19 2.87
N VAL A 302 8.67 3.87 2.64
CA VAL A 302 7.46 3.70 3.43
C VAL A 302 6.25 3.58 2.53
N ARG A 303 5.32 2.70 2.89
CA ARG A 303 3.96 2.68 2.37
C ARG A 303 2.99 2.68 3.54
N VAL A 304 1.99 3.56 3.47
CA VAL A 304 0.97 3.72 4.49
C VAL A 304 -0.39 3.49 3.86
N GLY A 305 -1.20 2.68 4.50
CA GLY A 305 -2.59 2.45 4.13
C GLY A 305 -3.40 2.10 5.37
N GLY A 306 -4.64 2.61 5.47
CA GLY A 306 -5.45 2.43 6.67
C GLY A 306 -4.68 2.76 7.93
N ASN A 307 -4.57 1.79 8.83
CA ASN A 307 -3.82 1.92 10.08
C ASN A 307 -2.45 1.21 10.07
N VAL A 308 -1.93 0.82 8.90
CA VAL A 308 -0.65 0.09 8.82
C VAL A 308 0.39 0.91 8.06
N VAL A 309 1.59 0.94 8.63
CA VAL A 309 2.81 1.51 8.03
C VAL A 309 3.75 0.38 7.71
N TYR A 310 4.12 0.23 6.46
CA TYR A 310 5.16 -0.70 5.99
C TYR A 310 6.45 0.05 5.75
N VAL A 311 7.53 -0.42 6.34
CA VAL A 311 8.88 0.12 6.21
C VAL A 311 9.77 -0.93 5.56
N TYR A 312 10.46 -0.58 4.48
CA TYR A 312 11.30 -1.49 3.72
C TYR A 312 12.51 -0.78 3.14
N SER A 313 13.50 -1.54 2.73
CA SER A 313 14.69 -1.03 2.07
C SER A 313 14.72 -1.51 0.60
N ASP A 314 15.19 -0.65 -0.30
CA ASP A 314 15.41 -1.01 -1.70
C ASP A 314 16.73 -1.76 -1.91
N MET A 315 17.54 -1.93 -0.85
CA MET A 315 18.79 -2.69 -0.94
C MET A 315 18.51 -4.15 -1.26
N TRP A 316 19.27 -4.68 -2.20
CA TRP A 316 19.06 -6.01 -2.76
C TRP A 316 19.25 -7.17 -1.75
N ASP A 317 20.01 -6.95 -0.69
CA ASP A 317 20.34 -7.92 0.36
C ASP A 317 19.46 -7.79 1.62
N VAL A 318 18.54 -6.82 1.66
CA VAL A 318 17.55 -6.70 2.74
C VAL A 318 16.31 -7.53 2.38
N GLU A 319 16.09 -8.60 3.14
CA GLU A 319 15.01 -9.55 2.86
C GLU A 319 13.74 -9.33 3.67
N GLU A 320 13.75 -8.40 4.63
CA GLU A 320 12.64 -8.16 5.54
C GLU A 320 11.89 -6.88 5.20
N VAL A 321 10.59 -6.92 5.44
CA VAL A 321 9.71 -5.75 5.53
C VAL A 321 9.23 -5.66 6.97
N VAL A 322 9.33 -4.49 7.56
CA VAL A 322 8.82 -4.22 8.91
C VAL A 322 7.48 -3.52 8.80
N ALA A 323 6.51 -3.98 9.55
CA ALA A 323 5.19 -3.40 9.60
C ALA A 323 4.86 -2.88 10.99
N CYS A 324 4.07 -1.81 11.04
CA CYS A 324 3.57 -1.20 12.25
C CYS A 324 2.07 -0.95 12.13
N GLU A 325 1.28 -1.53 13.01
CA GLU A 325 -0.12 -1.18 13.18
C GLU A 325 -0.25 -0.01 14.17
N LEU A 326 -0.84 1.07 13.70
CA LEU A 326 -1.14 2.26 14.50
C LEU A 326 -2.39 1.99 15.32
N VAL A 327 -2.26 2.00 16.65
CA VAL A 327 -3.39 1.70 17.56
C VAL A 327 -4.25 2.95 17.73
N VAL A 328 -5.52 2.84 17.38
CA VAL A 328 -6.51 3.93 17.52
C VAL A 328 -6.80 4.19 19.00
N GLY A 329 -6.73 5.45 19.43
CA GLY A 329 -7.27 5.90 20.73
C GLY A 329 -6.29 5.92 21.91
N GLY A 330 -4.99 5.58 21.75
CA GLY A 330 -4.12 5.55 22.93
C GLY A 330 -2.63 5.70 22.70
N GLY A 331 -2.22 6.02 21.50
CA GLY A 331 -0.81 6.23 21.20
C GLY A 331 0.01 4.96 21.44
N GLY A 332 0.17 4.18 20.40
CA GLY A 332 1.02 2.99 20.46
C GLY A 332 1.15 2.36 19.09
N CYS A 333 2.20 1.59 18.92
CA CYS A 333 2.49 0.86 17.70
C CYS A 333 2.66 -0.62 18.00
N ARG A 334 2.03 -1.48 17.20
CA ARG A 334 2.30 -2.91 17.21
C ARG A 334 3.21 -3.23 16.05
N TRP A 335 4.39 -3.75 16.34
CA TRP A 335 5.41 -4.04 15.35
C TRP A 335 5.50 -5.53 15.04
N TRP A 336 5.74 -5.85 13.80
CA TRP A 336 6.14 -7.17 13.33
C TRP A 336 6.99 -7.04 12.08
N SER A 337 7.66 -8.12 11.69
CA SER A 337 8.33 -8.17 10.40
C SER A 337 7.89 -9.40 9.63
N VAL A 338 8.07 -9.33 8.33
CA VAL A 338 7.80 -10.42 7.41
C VAL A 338 8.91 -10.49 6.37
N ARG A 339 9.33 -11.72 6.07
CA ARG A 339 10.27 -11.93 4.97
C ARG A 339 9.59 -11.60 3.66
N ASN A 340 10.23 -10.79 2.85
CA ASN A 340 9.73 -10.41 1.54
C ASN A 340 9.70 -11.63 0.61
N ALA A 341 8.53 -11.96 0.07
CA ALA A 341 8.35 -13.13 -0.81
C ALA A 341 9.25 -13.11 -2.06
N VAL A 342 9.66 -11.91 -2.49
CA VAL A 342 10.47 -11.72 -3.69
C VAL A 342 11.95 -11.50 -3.41
N ALA A 343 12.38 -11.51 -2.16
CA ALA A 343 13.76 -11.23 -1.77
C ALA A 343 14.81 -12.08 -2.52
N ARG A 344 14.49 -13.35 -2.80
CA ARG A 344 15.37 -14.27 -3.54
C ARG A 344 15.26 -14.16 -5.07
N LYS A 345 14.24 -13.46 -5.58
CA LYS A 345 13.99 -13.30 -7.03
C LYS A 345 14.64 -12.03 -7.58
N LYS A 346 15.57 -11.41 -6.87
CA LYS A 346 16.27 -10.19 -7.22
C LYS A 346 17.20 -10.36 -8.42
N THR A 347 16.66 -10.75 -9.54
CA THR A 347 17.14 -10.36 -10.85
C THR A 347 16.82 -8.88 -11.05
N ALA A 348 17.49 -8.19 -11.96
CA ALA A 348 17.43 -6.74 -12.19
C ALA A 348 16.04 -6.07 -12.35
N GLU A 349 14.99 -6.66 -11.82
CA GLU A 349 13.63 -6.16 -11.85
C GLU A 349 13.38 -5.24 -10.66
N MET A 350 13.03 -3.99 -10.95
CA MET A 350 12.54 -3.06 -9.93
C MET A 350 11.13 -3.46 -9.51
N TRP A 351 10.94 -3.66 -8.22
CA TRP A 351 9.63 -3.92 -7.62
C TRP A 351 8.95 -2.61 -7.25
N VAL A 352 7.66 -2.52 -7.57
CA VAL A 352 6.84 -1.37 -7.19
C VAL A 352 5.95 -1.77 -6.01
N TYR A 353 6.15 -1.10 -4.89
CA TYR A 353 5.42 -1.33 -3.66
C TYR A 353 4.18 -0.44 -3.60
N THR A 354 3.04 -1.05 -3.29
CA THR A 354 1.78 -0.37 -3.00
C THR A 354 1.18 -0.89 -1.71
N CYS A 355 0.23 -0.15 -1.15
CA CYS A 355 -0.53 -0.57 0.01
C CYS A 355 -2.00 -0.26 -0.22
N ALA A 356 -2.88 -1.25 0.00
CA ALA A 356 -4.31 -1.09 -0.25
C ALA A 356 -5.15 -1.79 0.81
N GLU A 357 -6.27 -1.19 1.16
CA GLU A 357 -7.30 -1.87 1.91
C GLU A 357 -7.98 -2.90 0.99
N VAL A 358 -7.95 -4.15 1.41
CA VAL A 358 -8.56 -5.27 0.69
C VAL A 358 -9.59 -5.92 1.59
N GLY A 359 -10.83 -5.90 1.14
CA GLY A 359 -11.95 -6.55 1.80
C GLY A 359 -12.56 -7.64 0.92
N ILE A 360 -13.65 -8.23 1.41
CA ILE A 360 -14.38 -9.27 0.65
C ILE A 360 -14.92 -8.71 -0.67
N ASP A 361 -15.41 -7.48 -0.68
CA ASP A 361 -15.99 -6.86 -1.86
C ASP A 361 -14.95 -6.62 -2.97
N GLU A 362 -13.72 -6.20 -2.59
CA GLU A 362 -12.59 -6.06 -3.51
C GLU A 362 -12.21 -7.41 -4.11
N LEU A 363 -12.13 -8.46 -3.29
CA LEU A 363 -11.82 -9.81 -3.74
C LEU A 363 -12.92 -10.42 -4.62
N GLN A 364 -14.19 -10.13 -4.32
CA GLN A 364 -15.31 -10.58 -5.14
C GLN A 364 -15.34 -9.90 -6.51
N ARG A 365 -14.93 -8.64 -6.60
CA ARG A 365 -14.79 -7.91 -7.87
C ARG A 365 -13.59 -8.40 -8.71
N ALA A 366 -12.59 -8.99 -8.05
CA ALA A 366 -11.39 -9.53 -8.68
C ALA A 366 -11.63 -10.90 -9.38
N ASN A 367 -12.74 -11.07 -10.08
CA ASN A 367 -13.18 -12.35 -10.66
C ASN A 367 -12.23 -12.93 -11.72
N ASN A 368 -11.41 -12.10 -12.37
CA ASN A 368 -10.47 -12.49 -13.40
C ASN A 368 -9.05 -12.71 -12.88
N VAL A 369 -8.86 -12.58 -11.58
CA VAL A 369 -7.56 -12.69 -10.91
C VAL A 369 -7.45 -14.06 -10.25
N ARG A 370 -6.31 -14.73 -10.43
CA ARG A 370 -6.00 -15.96 -9.71
C ARG A 370 -5.13 -15.63 -8.51
N PHE A 371 -5.51 -16.19 -7.38
CA PHE A 371 -4.77 -16.11 -6.13
C PHE A 371 -4.14 -17.47 -5.84
N GLU A 372 -2.82 -17.50 -5.65
CA GLU A 372 -2.07 -18.71 -5.32
C GLU A 372 -1.23 -18.43 -4.06
N TYR A 373 -1.28 -19.33 -3.08
CA TYR A 373 -0.45 -19.17 -1.89
C TYR A 373 1.02 -19.39 -2.23
N GLU A 374 1.87 -18.48 -1.77
CA GLU A 374 3.29 -18.72 -1.82
C GLU A 374 3.69 -19.64 -0.68
N VAL A 375 4.22 -20.81 -1.06
CA VAL A 375 4.79 -21.75 -0.09
C VAL A 375 6.10 -21.12 0.39
N SER A 376 6.09 -20.59 1.61
CA SER A 376 7.32 -20.18 2.27
C SER A 376 8.19 -21.43 2.43
N SER A 377 9.22 -21.55 1.60
CA SER A 377 10.24 -22.58 1.80
C SER A 377 10.90 -22.31 3.15
N ARG A 378 10.43 -23.00 4.18
CA ARG A 378 11.13 -23.08 5.45
C ARG A 378 12.49 -23.71 5.15
N SER A 379 13.53 -22.93 5.21
CA SER A 379 14.93 -23.41 5.27
C SER A 379 15.39 -23.38 6.71
#